data_14873ef9f64f08c89fdcb9d3a8e2517b
#
_entry.id   14873ef9f64f08c89fdcb9d3a8e2517b
#
_cell.length_a   1.000
_cell.length_b   1.000
_cell.length_c   1.000
_cell.angle_alpha   90.00
_cell.angle_beta   90.00
_cell.angle_gamma   90.00
#
_symmetry.space_group_name_H-M   'P 1'
#
loop_
_entity.id
_entity.type
_entity.pdbx_description
1 polymer ?
#
loop_
_entity_poly.entity_id
_entity_poly.type
_entity_poly.pdbx_seq_one_letter_code
_entity_poly.pdbx_strand_id
1 'polypeptide(L)'
;MRYLAIDHGQKRMGLAVSDAGESMAFPHSVLEVGPNLISRIIRVIQQERIEAIVVGLPLNMDGTEGPRAVAAREFAHDLAAKLSLPVFFFDERLSSAEADWKLAGLELTRQKKKKLQDAVAAAVFLQAFLDEKKKSESVLKPTPEIIRLQTPEQVAQKALEIFSLSARAAIEQRGTFFCALSGGDSPKKFFTLLPTDDTLDWTNIHLFWADERCVEPEHPDSNFHLAQTVFLSHVPIPQDNIHRIRAELPDTHQAAREYEQMIRKVFSLSAGQIPEFDLVILGLGEDGHTASLLPGTDAADVQDSLAAVVFSPSLAYPRITLTVPVLLAARKLLFLITGPRKAQIVKTVICESPDSGRWPVHALWPARGKMTWLLDTESASMLR
;
A
#
# COMPACT_ATOMS: atom_id res chain seq x y z
N MET A 1 -10.07 -8.40 10.54
CA MET A 1 -11.24 -9.31 10.75
C MET A 1 -11.00 -10.25 11.92
N ARG A 2 -12.03 -10.61 12.67
CA ARG A 2 -11.93 -11.63 13.72
C ARG A 2 -12.55 -12.93 13.24
N TYR A 3 -11.79 -14.02 13.29
CA TYR A 3 -12.18 -15.33 12.75
C TYR A 3 -12.59 -16.29 13.88
N LEU A 4 -13.63 -17.10 13.63
CA LEU A 4 -13.96 -18.29 14.41
C LEU A 4 -13.59 -19.53 13.60
N ALA A 5 -12.70 -20.35 14.12
CA ALA A 5 -12.43 -21.67 13.56
C ALA A 5 -13.33 -22.73 14.19
N ILE A 6 -13.79 -23.67 13.40
CA ILE A 6 -14.65 -24.79 13.81
C ILE A 6 -14.03 -26.11 13.32
N ASP A 7 -13.55 -26.93 14.26
CA ASP A 7 -13.16 -28.32 14.03
C ASP A 7 -14.43 -29.20 14.20
N HIS A 8 -14.95 -29.67 13.05
CA HIS A 8 -16.23 -30.37 12.99
C HIS A 8 -16.09 -31.87 13.32
N GLY A 9 -16.30 -32.24 14.57
CA GLY A 9 -16.39 -33.64 15.00
C GLY A 9 -17.81 -34.15 15.17
N GLN A 10 -17.99 -35.50 15.07
CA GLN A 10 -19.32 -36.14 15.19
C GLN A 10 -19.94 -36.01 16.59
N LYS A 11 -19.13 -35.96 17.65
CA LYS A 11 -19.60 -35.90 19.05
C LYS A 11 -19.29 -34.54 19.69
N ARG A 12 -18.26 -33.88 19.26
CA ARG A 12 -17.76 -32.61 19.80
C ARG A 12 -17.22 -31.76 18.69
N MET A 13 -17.30 -30.46 18.88
CA MET A 13 -16.71 -29.45 18.00
C MET A 13 -15.69 -28.62 18.76
N GLY A 14 -14.49 -28.51 18.24
CA GLY A 14 -13.48 -27.59 18.75
C GLY A 14 -13.68 -26.17 18.17
N LEU A 15 -13.57 -25.18 19.03
CA LEU A 15 -13.65 -23.77 18.61
C LEU A 15 -12.37 -23.04 18.96
N ALA A 16 -11.89 -22.21 18.02
CA ALA A 16 -10.78 -21.29 18.24
C ALA A 16 -11.11 -19.91 17.67
N VAL A 17 -10.50 -18.87 18.20
CA VAL A 17 -10.72 -17.49 17.76
C VAL A 17 -9.39 -16.81 17.41
N SER A 18 -9.41 -15.90 16.42
CA SER A 18 -8.26 -15.06 16.16
C SER A 18 -8.27 -13.77 16.97
N ASP A 19 -7.11 -13.10 17.09
CA ASP A 19 -7.06 -11.70 17.45
C ASP A 19 -7.64 -10.80 16.34
N ALA A 20 -7.92 -9.53 16.66
CA ALA A 20 -8.44 -8.56 15.70
C ALA A 20 -7.40 -8.18 14.61
N GLY A 21 -6.11 -8.40 14.90
CA GLY A 21 -5.00 -8.16 13.96
C GLY A 21 -4.73 -9.30 13.00
N GLU A 22 -5.52 -10.38 13.01
CA GLU A 22 -5.35 -11.58 12.15
C GLU A 22 -3.96 -12.22 12.28
N SER A 23 -3.35 -12.12 13.48
CA SER A 23 -1.97 -12.55 13.67
C SER A 23 -1.82 -13.82 14.49
N MET A 24 -2.73 -14.04 15.44
CA MET A 24 -2.65 -15.14 16.39
C MET A 24 -4.00 -15.84 16.53
N ALA A 25 -3.96 -17.18 16.65
CA ALA A 25 -5.12 -18.03 16.93
C ALA A 25 -5.07 -18.59 18.37
N PHE A 26 -6.20 -18.53 19.06
CA PHE A 26 -6.34 -18.99 20.46
C PHE A 26 -7.41 -20.07 20.56
N PRO A 27 -7.16 -21.21 21.26
CA PRO A 27 -8.20 -22.17 21.61
C PRO A 27 -9.28 -21.47 22.43
N HIS A 28 -10.56 -21.66 22.08
CA HIS A 28 -11.66 -21.02 22.77
C HIS A 28 -12.45 -22.02 23.65
N SER A 29 -13.10 -23.00 23.03
CA SER A 29 -13.94 -23.97 23.75
C SER A 29 -14.20 -25.22 22.91
N VAL A 30 -14.72 -26.26 23.60
CA VAL A 30 -15.25 -27.49 22.96
C VAL A 30 -16.74 -27.59 23.26
N LEU A 31 -17.55 -27.72 22.22
CA LEU A 31 -18.98 -27.85 22.27
C LEU A 31 -19.40 -29.30 21.98
N GLU A 32 -20.32 -29.88 22.80
CA GLU A 32 -20.94 -31.16 22.49
C GLU A 32 -21.99 -30.98 21.39
N VAL A 33 -22.01 -31.91 20.41
CA VAL A 33 -23.00 -31.92 19.32
C VAL A 33 -24.36 -32.32 19.90
N GLY A 34 -25.37 -31.47 19.67
CA GLY A 34 -26.72 -31.68 20.17
C GLY A 34 -27.72 -30.61 19.69
N PRO A 35 -28.96 -30.64 20.12
CA PRO A 35 -30.06 -29.82 19.58
C PRO A 35 -29.81 -28.31 19.59
N ASN A 36 -29.00 -27.80 20.53
CA ASN A 36 -28.74 -26.36 20.70
C ASN A 36 -27.35 -25.93 20.21
N LEU A 37 -26.66 -26.75 19.42
CA LEU A 37 -25.29 -26.50 19.00
C LEU A 37 -25.15 -25.17 18.25
N ILE A 38 -25.97 -24.96 17.24
CA ILE A 38 -25.94 -23.72 16.39
C ILE A 38 -26.20 -22.49 17.28
N SER A 39 -27.15 -22.53 18.18
CA SER A 39 -27.42 -21.38 19.09
C SER A 39 -26.24 -21.08 20.01
N ARG A 40 -25.48 -22.09 20.42
CA ARG A 40 -24.26 -21.93 21.23
C ARG A 40 -23.14 -21.31 20.42
N ILE A 41 -22.96 -21.70 19.14
CA ILE A 41 -21.99 -21.11 18.22
C ILE A 41 -22.35 -19.65 17.93
N ILE A 42 -23.62 -19.33 17.65
CA ILE A 42 -24.08 -17.95 17.45
C ILE A 42 -23.77 -17.09 18.69
N ARG A 43 -23.92 -17.61 19.89
CA ARG A 43 -23.55 -16.88 21.11
C ARG A 43 -22.07 -16.58 21.19
N VAL A 44 -21.19 -17.52 20.80
CA VAL A 44 -19.74 -17.29 20.73
C VAL A 44 -19.42 -16.22 19.69
N ILE A 45 -20.03 -16.29 18.50
CA ILE A 45 -19.86 -15.30 17.42
C ILE A 45 -20.20 -13.89 17.92
N GLN A 46 -21.30 -13.73 18.64
CA GLN A 46 -21.74 -12.44 19.19
C GLN A 46 -20.81 -11.94 20.30
N GLN A 47 -20.43 -12.81 21.24
CA GLN A 47 -19.56 -12.47 22.37
C GLN A 47 -18.15 -12.06 21.92
N GLU A 48 -17.61 -12.80 20.96
CA GLU A 48 -16.25 -12.59 20.44
C GLU A 48 -16.21 -11.60 19.26
N ARG A 49 -17.36 -11.06 18.82
CA ARG A 49 -17.47 -10.15 17.67
C ARG A 49 -16.82 -10.73 16.42
N ILE A 50 -17.17 -11.97 16.10
CA ILE A 50 -16.62 -12.68 14.94
C ILE A 50 -17.20 -12.11 13.65
N GLU A 51 -16.33 -11.91 12.68
CA GLU A 51 -16.66 -11.33 11.37
C GLU A 51 -16.58 -12.36 10.23
N ALA A 52 -15.91 -13.49 10.46
CA ALA A 52 -15.79 -14.58 9.48
C ALA A 52 -15.60 -15.94 10.18
N ILE A 53 -15.95 -17.03 9.48
CA ILE A 53 -15.85 -18.39 9.99
C ILE A 53 -14.89 -19.20 9.11
N VAL A 54 -14.04 -20.01 9.74
CA VAL A 54 -13.16 -20.98 9.06
C VAL A 54 -13.58 -22.38 9.54
N VAL A 55 -14.03 -23.24 8.63
CA VAL A 55 -14.39 -24.63 8.94
C VAL A 55 -13.28 -25.56 8.45
N GLY A 56 -12.80 -26.37 9.36
CA GLY A 56 -11.82 -27.41 9.04
C GLY A 56 -12.43 -28.49 8.14
N LEU A 57 -11.69 -28.87 7.09
CA LEU A 57 -12.11 -29.87 6.12
C LEU A 57 -11.20 -31.09 6.20
N PRO A 58 -11.67 -32.22 6.80
CA PRO A 58 -10.88 -33.44 6.94
C PRO A 58 -10.85 -34.21 5.61
N LEU A 59 -9.93 -33.81 4.71
CA LEU A 59 -9.72 -34.51 3.45
C LEU A 59 -9.01 -35.87 3.61
N ASN A 60 -9.23 -36.81 2.68
CA ASN A 60 -8.46 -38.04 2.56
C ASN A 60 -7.00 -37.71 2.15
N MET A 61 -6.08 -38.67 2.36
CA MET A 61 -4.66 -38.48 2.03
C MET A 61 -4.43 -38.21 0.53
N ASP A 62 -5.32 -38.69 -0.34
CA ASP A 62 -5.32 -38.42 -1.80
C ASP A 62 -5.95 -37.07 -2.18
N GLY A 63 -6.43 -36.27 -1.18
CA GLY A 63 -7.07 -35.00 -1.41
C GLY A 63 -8.57 -35.06 -1.72
N THR A 64 -9.17 -36.25 -1.77
CA THR A 64 -10.60 -36.43 -1.98
C THR A 64 -11.42 -36.16 -0.72
N GLU A 65 -12.69 -35.77 -0.87
CA GLU A 65 -13.62 -35.56 0.23
C GLU A 65 -14.25 -36.88 0.69
N GLY A 66 -13.96 -37.29 1.91
CA GLY A 66 -14.64 -38.40 2.56
C GLY A 66 -15.95 -37.96 3.26
N PRO A 67 -16.71 -38.93 3.85
CA PRO A 67 -18.00 -38.63 4.51
C PRO A 67 -17.90 -37.54 5.60
N ARG A 68 -16.76 -37.39 6.27
CA ARG A 68 -16.54 -36.34 7.29
C ARG A 68 -16.43 -34.94 6.67
N ALA A 69 -15.77 -34.82 5.53
CA ALA A 69 -15.63 -33.56 4.80
C ALA A 69 -16.97 -33.09 4.25
N VAL A 70 -17.78 -34.02 3.72
CA VAL A 70 -19.13 -33.74 3.28
C VAL A 70 -20.00 -33.22 4.45
N ALA A 71 -19.99 -33.90 5.58
CA ALA A 71 -20.74 -33.45 6.79
C ALA A 71 -20.28 -32.07 7.30
N ALA A 72 -18.97 -31.78 7.24
CA ALA A 72 -18.46 -30.46 7.60
C ALA A 72 -18.94 -29.35 6.64
N ARG A 73 -19.03 -29.65 5.35
CA ARG A 73 -19.59 -28.71 4.35
C ARG A 73 -21.07 -28.46 4.55
N GLU A 74 -21.86 -29.52 4.75
CA GLU A 74 -23.30 -29.38 5.03
C GLU A 74 -23.55 -28.53 6.28
N PHE A 75 -22.81 -28.82 7.35
CA PHE A 75 -22.86 -28.02 8.56
C PHE A 75 -22.49 -26.54 8.33
N ALA A 76 -21.42 -26.29 7.58
CA ALA A 76 -20.97 -24.95 7.24
C ALA A 76 -22.02 -24.20 6.40
N HIS A 77 -22.69 -24.89 5.49
CA HIS A 77 -23.75 -24.33 4.66
C HIS A 77 -24.98 -23.94 5.51
N ASP A 78 -25.40 -24.84 6.42
CA ASP A 78 -26.50 -24.57 7.36
C ASP A 78 -26.19 -23.39 8.29
N LEU A 79 -24.94 -23.27 8.70
CA LEU A 79 -24.48 -22.15 9.55
C LEU A 79 -24.47 -20.84 8.74
N ALA A 80 -23.93 -20.84 7.52
CA ALA A 80 -23.90 -19.69 6.62
C ALA A 80 -25.30 -19.17 6.27
N ALA A 81 -26.26 -20.07 6.05
CA ALA A 81 -27.65 -19.71 5.77
C ALA A 81 -28.35 -18.96 6.95
N LYS A 82 -27.86 -19.15 8.18
CA LYS A 82 -28.39 -18.49 9.41
C LYS A 82 -27.61 -17.25 9.82
N LEU A 83 -26.40 -17.07 9.29
CA LEU A 83 -25.50 -15.99 9.61
C LEU A 83 -25.03 -15.32 8.32
N SER A 84 -25.19 -14.02 8.21
CA SER A 84 -24.66 -13.26 7.06
C SER A 84 -23.14 -13.05 7.17
N LEU A 85 -22.38 -14.11 7.50
CA LEU A 85 -20.93 -14.08 7.66
C LEU A 85 -20.25 -14.92 6.57
N PRO A 86 -19.10 -14.48 6.04
CA PRO A 86 -18.31 -15.28 5.11
C PRO A 86 -17.80 -16.55 5.79
N VAL A 87 -17.87 -17.69 5.08
CA VAL A 87 -17.38 -18.99 5.53
C VAL A 87 -16.27 -19.47 4.60
N PHE A 88 -15.13 -19.81 5.18
CA PHE A 88 -13.96 -20.36 4.50
C PHE A 88 -13.77 -21.82 4.90
N PHE A 89 -13.15 -22.62 4.02
CA PHE A 89 -12.77 -23.99 4.31
C PHE A 89 -11.25 -24.11 4.33
N PHE A 90 -10.70 -24.88 5.25
CA PHE A 90 -9.28 -25.12 5.38
C PHE A 90 -8.96 -26.60 5.59
N ASP A 91 -7.93 -27.11 4.93
CA ASP A 91 -7.51 -28.53 5.00
C ASP A 91 -6.85 -28.85 6.35
N GLU A 92 -7.41 -29.80 7.08
CA GLU A 92 -6.94 -30.17 8.42
C GLU A 92 -5.84 -31.25 8.45
N ARG A 93 -5.43 -31.81 7.32
CA ARG A 93 -4.58 -33.02 7.27
C ARG A 93 -3.30 -32.93 8.12
N LEU A 94 -2.77 -31.75 8.36
CA LEU A 94 -1.53 -31.54 9.12
C LEU A 94 -1.75 -30.99 10.55
N SER A 95 -2.98 -30.64 10.93
CA SER A 95 -3.27 -29.95 12.20
C SER A 95 -3.26 -30.85 13.42
N SER A 96 -3.67 -32.11 13.29
CA SER A 96 -3.82 -33.05 14.41
C SER A 96 -2.48 -33.44 15.04
N ALA A 97 -1.45 -33.72 14.24
CA ALA A 97 -0.12 -34.09 14.73
C ALA A 97 0.57 -32.92 15.46
N GLU A 98 0.40 -31.69 14.97
CA GLU A 98 0.95 -30.48 15.57
C GLU A 98 0.21 -30.08 16.86
N ALA A 99 -1.12 -30.33 16.93
CA ALA A 99 -1.91 -30.13 18.14
C ALA A 99 -1.46 -31.08 19.28
N ASP A 100 -1.19 -32.34 18.96
CA ASP A 100 -0.68 -33.32 19.94
C ASP A 100 0.69 -32.91 20.46
N TRP A 101 1.56 -32.36 19.62
CA TRP A 101 2.89 -31.90 20.02
C TRP A 101 2.82 -30.66 20.95
N LYS A 102 1.96 -29.69 20.63
CA LYS A 102 1.73 -28.47 21.44
C LYS A 102 1.12 -28.82 22.83
N LEU A 103 0.26 -29.85 22.91
CA LEU A 103 -0.29 -30.32 24.16
C LEU A 103 0.68 -31.16 25.00
N ALA A 104 1.69 -31.78 24.39
CA ALA A 104 2.66 -32.61 25.11
C ALA A 104 3.50 -31.80 26.11
N GLY A 105 3.79 -30.52 25.81
CA GLY A 105 4.56 -29.63 26.68
C GLY A 105 3.79 -28.98 27.84
N LEU A 106 2.47 -29.20 27.97
CA LEU A 106 1.68 -28.58 29.02
C LEU A 106 1.50 -29.56 30.22
N GLU A 107 1.72 -29.09 31.45
CA GLU A 107 1.43 -29.83 32.69
C GLU A 107 -0.08 -29.94 32.97
N LEU A 108 -0.82 -30.59 32.09
CA LEU A 108 -2.26 -30.82 32.25
C LEU A 108 -2.56 -32.29 32.49
N THR A 109 -3.60 -32.59 33.28
CA THR A 109 -4.09 -33.97 33.47
C THR A 109 -4.61 -34.56 32.16
N ARG A 110 -4.48 -35.89 31.98
CA ARG A 110 -4.90 -36.60 30.76
C ARG A 110 -6.34 -36.28 30.34
N GLN A 111 -7.23 -36.06 31.31
CA GLN A 111 -8.63 -35.69 31.07
C GLN A 111 -8.81 -34.25 30.61
N LYS A 112 -8.00 -33.30 31.11
CA LYS A 112 -8.00 -31.90 30.67
C LYS A 112 -7.38 -31.76 29.24
N LYS A 113 -6.30 -32.52 28.95
CA LYS A 113 -5.72 -32.60 27.61
C LYS A 113 -6.75 -33.06 26.59
N LYS A 114 -7.49 -34.11 26.87
CA LYS A 114 -8.53 -34.65 26.00
C LYS A 114 -9.72 -33.71 25.79
N LYS A 115 -10.05 -32.87 26.81
CA LYS A 115 -11.11 -31.86 26.68
C LYS A 115 -10.70 -30.63 25.86
N LEU A 116 -9.43 -30.32 25.80
CA LEU A 116 -8.90 -29.17 25.06
C LEU A 116 -8.41 -29.51 23.65
N GLN A 117 -8.19 -30.81 23.37
CA GLN A 117 -7.56 -31.29 22.13
C GLN A 117 -8.27 -30.76 20.87
N ASP A 118 -9.62 -30.83 20.84
CA ASP A 118 -10.40 -30.39 19.69
C ASP A 118 -10.29 -28.83 19.50
N ALA A 119 -10.27 -28.06 20.60
CA ALA A 119 -10.09 -26.59 20.50
C ALA A 119 -8.67 -26.19 20.13
N VAL A 120 -7.67 -26.98 20.56
CA VAL A 120 -6.26 -26.75 20.15
C VAL A 120 -6.07 -27.12 18.68
N ALA A 121 -6.70 -28.22 18.20
CA ALA A 121 -6.70 -28.55 16.78
C ALA A 121 -7.32 -27.41 15.94
N ALA A 122 -8.47 -26.86 16.39
CA ALA A 122 -9.07 -25.69 15.76
C ALA A 122 -8.13 -24.46 15.72
N ALA A 123 -7.36 -24.23 16.79
CA ALA A 123 -6.41 -23.12 16.85
C ALA A 123 -5.19 -23.35 15.94
N VAL A 124 -4.72 -24.59 15.81
CA VAL A 124 -3.59 -24.92 14.92
C VAL A 124 -3.95 -24.67 13.48
N PHE A 125 -5.08 -25.19 12.99
CA PHE A 125 -5.44 -24.93 11.60
C PHE A 125 -5.89 -23.49 11.36
N LEU A 126 -6.48 -22.80 12.34
CA LEU A 126 -6.75 -21.37 12.23
C LEU A 126 -5.44 -20.57 12.06
N GLN A 127 -4.41 -20.88 12.84
CA GLN A 127 -3.11 -20.24 12.69
C GLN A 127 -2.51 -20.50 11.29
N ALA A 128 -2.58 -21.74 10.81
CA ALA A 128 -2.12 -22.10 9.48
C ALA A 128 -2.90 -21.34 8.38
N PHE A 129 -4.23 -21.24 8.52
CA PHE A 129 -5.08 -20.43 7.65
C PHE A 129 -4.65 -18.95 7.63
N LEU A 130 -4.43 -18.35 8.82
CA LEU A 130 -3.98 -16.96 8.92
C LEU A 130 -2.61 -16.76 8.31
N ASP A 131 -1.67 -17.70 8.51
CA ASP A 131 -0.33 -17.64 7.97
C ASP A 131 -0.33 -17.81 6.43
N GLU A 132 -1.18 -18.71 5.90
CA GLU A 132 -1.35 -18.91 4.45
C GLU A 132 -2.04 -17.70 3.81
N LYS A 133 -3.04 -17.13 4.45
CA LYS A 133 -3.69 -15.88 4.03
C LYS A 133 -2.68 -14.73 3.97
N LYS A 134 -1.84 -14.56 5.01
CA LYS A 134 -0.76 -13.56 4.99
C LYS A 134 0.26 -13.82 3.88
N LYS A 135 0.64 -15.08 3.64
CA LYS A 135 1.54 -15.45 2.54
C LYS A 135 0.88 -15.15 1.18
N SER A 136 -0.37 -15.55 0.98
CA SER A 136 -1.10 -15.27 -0.27
C SER A 136 -1.32 -13.76 -0.48
N GLU A 137 -1.63 -13.02 0.57
CA GLU A 137 -1.70 -11.56 0.51
C GLU A 137 -0.33 -10.92 0.23
N SER A 138 0.77 -11.47 0.73
CA SER A 138 2.13 -11.00 0.43
C SER A 138 2.58 -11.36 -0.99
N VAL A 139 2.16 -12.50 -1.52
CA VAL A 139 2.42 -12.94 -2.90
C VAL A 139 1.54 -12.19 -3.91
N LEU A 140 0.30 -11.83 -3.53
CA LEU A 140 -0.64 -11.09 -4.38
C LEU A 140 -0.49 -9.57 -4.28
N LYS A 141 0.24 -9.04 -3.29
CA LYS A 141 0.53 -7.60 -3.24
C LYS A 141 1.63 -7.30 -4.27
N PRO A 142 1.34 -6.55 -5.34
CA PRO A 142 2.34 -6.20 -6.33
C PRO A 142 3.53 -5.54 -5.63
N THR A 143 4.74 -5.93 -5.97
CA THR A 143 5.97 -5.30 -5.48
C THR A 143 6.30 -4.09 -6.35
N PRO A 144 7.01 -3.07 -5.83
CA PRO A 144 7.54 -2.02 -6.67
C PRO A 144 8.48 -2.61 -7.74
N GLU A 145 8.40 -2.08 -8.94
CA GLU A 145 9.41 -2.37 -9.96
C GLU A 145 10.71 -1.64 -9.61
N ILE A 146 11.83 -2.37 -9.49
CA ILE A 146 13.14 -1.80 -9.17
C ILE A 146 14.06 -2.00 -10.37
N ILE A 147 14.44 -0.90 -11.00
CA ILE A 147 15.36 -0.89 -12.13
C ILE A 147 16.72 -0.34 -11.64
N ARG A 148 17.73 -1.20 -11.63
CA ARG A 148 19.10 -0.84 -11.27
C ARG A 148 19.88 -0.45 -12.52
N LEU A 149 20.50 0.72 -12.47
CA LEU A 149 21.24 1.33 -13.55
C LEU A 149 22.67 1.65 -13.07
N GLN A 150 23.60 1.87 -13.96
CA GLN A 150 25.00 2.02 -13.54
C GLN A 150 25.29 3.44 -13.02
N THR A 151 24.70 4.46 -13.66
CA THR A 151 25.02 5.86 -13.37
C THR A 151 23.77 6.73 -13.24
N PRO A 152 23.88 7.91 -12.61
CA PRO A 152 22.79 8.88 -12.56
C PRO A 152 22.31 9.33 -13.95
N GLU A 153 23.19 9.37 -14.95
CA GLU A 153 22.85 9.72 -16.34
C GLU A 153 21.95 8.63 -16.96
N GLN A 154 22.22 7.36 -16.70
CA GLN A 154 21.35 6.26 -17.15
C GLN A 154 20.00 6.29 -16.44
N VAL A 155 19.94 6.68 -15.14
CA VAL A 155 18.69 6.92 -14.42
C VAL A 155 17.88 8.01 -15.13
N ALA A 156 18.50 9.13 -15.47
CA ALA A 156 17.86 10.24 -16.18
C ALA A 156 17.36 9.81 -17.57
N GLN A 157 18.16 9.06 -18.32
CA GLN A 157 17.78 8.55 -19.64
C GLN A 157 16.61 7.58 -19.58
N LYS A 158 16.59 6.68 -18.57
CA LYS A 158 15.47 5.75 -18.37
C LYS A 158 14.21 6.49 -17.91
N ALA A 159 14.36 7.55 -17.11
CA ALA A 159 13.24 8.41 -16.74
C ALA A 159 12.62 9.11 -17.96
N LEU A 160 13.45 9.62 -18.88
CA LEU A 160 12.98 10.20 -20.15
C LEU A 160 12.21 9.18 -20.98
N GLU A 161 12.73 7.97 -21.14
CA GLU A 161 12.06 6.89 -21.86
C GLU A 161 10.67 6.60 -21.27
N ILE A 162 10.57 6.47 -19.94
CA ILE A 162 9.30 6.20 -19.25
C ILE A 162 8.34 7.39 -19.40
N PHE A 163 8.83 8.63 -19.26
CA PHE A 163 8.03 9.83 -19.43
C PHE A 163 7.46 9.89 -20.85
N SER A 164 8.29 9.73 -21.88
CA SER A 164 7.89 9.81 -23.28
C SER A 164 6.91 8.73 -23.69
N LEU A 165 7.13 7.49 -23.22
CA LEU A 165 6.19 6.39 -23.43
C LEU A 165 4.84 6.65 -22.73
N SER A 166 4.87 7.16 -21.49
CA SER A 166 3.66 7.47 -20.73
C SER A 166 2.89 8.62 -21.37
N ALA A 167 3.59 9.66 -21.84
CA ALA A 167 2.97 10.81 -22.52
C ALA A 167 2.29 10.37 -23.83
N ARG A 168 2.98 9.65 -24.68
CA ARG A 168 2.42 9.12 -25.94
C ARG A 168 1.20 8.25 -25.70
N ALA A 169 1.28 7.30 -24.80
CA ALA A 169 0.17 6.42 -24.50
C ALA A 169 -1.05 7.17 -23.91
N ALA A 170 -0.82 8.17 -23.04
CA ALA A 170 -1.89 8.98 -22.47
C ALA A 170 -2.55 9.87 -23.54
N ILE A 171 -1.76 10.53 -24.37
CA ILE A 171 -2.27 11.41 -25.46
C ILE A 171 -3.04 10.58 -26.48
N GLU A 172 -2.55 9.42 -26.89
CA GLU A 172 -3.23 8.53 -27.82
C GLU A 172 -4.58 8.03 -27.27
N GLN A 173 -4.64 7.68 -26.00
CA GLN A 173 -5.84 7.09 -25.38
C GLN A 173 -6.85 8.13 -24.90
N ARG A 174 -6.39 9.31 -24.45
CA ARG A 174 -7.21 10.29 -23.71
C ARG A 174 -7.07 11.72 -24.23
N GLY A 175 -6.19 11.97 -25.21
CA GLY A 175 -5.94 13.27 -25.79
C GLY A 175 -5.01 14.17 -24.96
N THR A 176 -4.66 13.78 -23.73
CA THR A 176 -3.92 14.63 -22.80
C THR A 176 -3.06 13.78 -21.86
N PHE A 177 -1.89 14.29 -21.48
CA PHE A 177 -1.01 13.70 -20.47
C PHE A 177 -0.85 14.64 -19.27
N PHE A 178 -1.18 14.16 -18.08
CA PHE A 178 -1.06 14.89 -16.83
C PHE A 178 0.10 14.36 -16.00
N CYS A 179 1.14 15.19 -15.78
CA CYS A 179 2.31 14.80 -15.02
C CYS A 179 2.57 15.76 -13.86
N ALA A 180 2.83 15.23 -12.65
CA ALA A 180 3.31 16.01 -11.52
C ALA A 180 4.82 15.78 -11.32
N LEU A 181 5.56 16.87 -11.09
CA LEU A 181 7.01 16.91 -10.97
C LEU A 181 7.44 17.23 -9.54
N SER A 182 8.47 16.58 -9.03
CA SER A 182 9.23 17.04 -7.87
C SER A 182 10.55 17.67 -8.29
N GLY A 183 11.09 18.51 -7.42
CA GLY A 183 12.44 19.07 -7.60
C GLY A 183 13.55 18.17 -7.04
N GLY A 184 14.75 18.72 -6.96
CA GLY A 184 15.94 18.09 -6.40
C GLY A 184 16.97 17.66 -7.44
N ASP A 185 18.10 17.09 -6.96
CA ASP A 185 19.26 16.79 -7.82
C ASP A 185 18.99 15.65 -8.83
N SER A 186 18.31 14.60 -8.41
CA SER A 186 18.01 13.46 -9.29
C SER A 186 17.05 13.85 -10.44
N PRO A 187 15.91 14.54 -10.19
CA PRO A 187 15.05 15.04 -11.27
C PRO A 187 15.72 16.09 -12.16
N LYS A 188 16.64 16.90 -11.64
CA LYS A 188 17.37 17.91 -12.43
C LYS A 188 18.06 17.31 -13.65
N LYS A 189 18.75 16.18 -13.50
CA LYS A 189 19.41 15.48 -14.62
C LYS A 189 18.40 15.01 -15.67
N PHE A 190 17.26 14.49 -15.25
CA PHE A 190 16.17 14.12 -16.15
C PHE A 190 15.60 15.35 -16.88
N PHE A 191 15.42 16.48 -16.18
CA PHE A 191 14.92 17.71 -16.79
C PHE A 191 15.82 18.22 -17.93
N THR A 192 17.15 18.07 -17.81
CA THR A 192 18.09 18.48 -18.89
C THR A 192 17.90 17.68 -20.18
N LEU A 193 17.29 16.49 -20.11
CA LEU A 193 17.06 15.64 -21.28
C LEU A 193 15.71 15.91 -21.95
N LEU A 194 14.72 16.49 -21.26
CA LEU A 194 13.38 16.74 -21.82
C LEU A 194 13.41 17.57 -23.12
N PRO A 195 14.23 18.63 -23.25
CA PRO A 195 14.31 19.38 -24.50
C PRO A 195 14.96 18.63 -25.68
N THR A 196 15.58 17.47 -25.40
CA THR A 196 16.24 16.67 -26.45
C THR A 196 15.31 15.64 -27.10
N ASP A 197 14.11 15.46 -26.59
CA ASP A 197 13.10 14.56 -27.16
C ASP A 197 12.10 15.35 -28.01
N ASP A 198 12.34 15.37 -29.30
CA ASP A 198 11.50 16.00 -30.31
C ASP A 198 10.20 15.24 -30.63
N THR A 199 10.04 14.08 -30.06
CA THR A 199 8.81 13.25 -30.22
C THR A 199 7.69 13.60 -29.24
N LEU A 200 7.96 14.49 -28.26
CA LEU A 200 6.98 14.91 -27.27
C LEU A 200 6.02 15.97 -27.84
N ASP A 201 4.74 15.68 -27.77
CA ASP A 201 3.68 16.64 -28.12
C ASP A 201 3.36 17.55 -26.92
N TRP A 202 4.12 18.62 -26.76
CA TRP A 202 4.00 19.58 -25.67
C TRP A 202 2.65 20.28 -25.62
N THR A 203 1.89 20.33 -26.71
CA THR A 203 0.56 20.97 -26.76
C THR A 203 -0.47 20.19 -25.93
N ASN A 204 -0.25 18.90 -25.77
CA ASN A 204 -1.13 17.99 -25.03
C ASN A 204 -0.53 17.48 -23.69
N ILE A 205 0.60 18.06 -23.25
CA ILE A 205 1.25 17.77 -21.97
C ILE A 205 0.91 18.87 -20.97
N HIS A 206 0.35 18.49 -19.81
CA HIS A 206 0.08 19.38 -18.69
C HIS A 206 0.99 19.03 -17.52
N LEU A 207 1.73 20.01 -17.02
CA LEU A 207 2.70 19.85 -15.93
C LEU A 207 2.21 20.51 -14.66
N PHE A 208 2.33 19.75 -13.58
CA PHE A 208 2.00 20.12 -12.20
C PHE A 208 3.21 19.91 -11.30
N TRP A 209 3.12 20.34 -10.04
CA TRP A 209 4.16 20.11 -9.03
C TRP A 209 3.63 19.20 -7.94
N ALA A 210 4.39 18.16 -7.58
CA ALA A 210 4.07 17.27 -6.46
C ALA A 210 4.26 17.99 -5.12
N ASP A 211 5.23 18.91 -5.08
CA ASP A 211 5.47 19.78 -3.93
C ASP A 211 6.21 21.04 -4.35
N GLU A 212 6.13 22.09 -3.54
CA GLU A 212 6.87 23.33 -3.74
C GLU A 212 7.24 23.96 -2.39
N ARG A 213 8.34 24.71 -2.38
CA ARG A 213 8.80 25.52 -1.27
C ARG A 213 8.11 26.88 -1.31
N CYS A 214 7.65 27.37 -0.15
CA CYS A 214 6.99 28.68 -0.05
C CYS A 214 8.01 29.82 -0.13
N VAL A 215 8.44 30.08 -1.35
CA VAL A 215 9.40 31.11 -1.76
C VAL A 215 8.93 31.73 -3.07
N GLU A 216 9.54 32.86 -3.45
CA GLU A 216 9.30 33.48 -4.76
C GLU A 216 9.63 32.52 -5.91
N PRO A 217 8.91 32.60 -7.06
CA PRO A 217 9.09 31.66 -8.16
C PRO A 217 10.47 31.70 -8.82
N GLU A 218 11.23 32.78 -8.64
CA GLU A 218 12.62 32.93 -9.13
C GLU A 218 13.66 32.51 -8.07
N HIS A 219 13.23 32.15 -6.87
CA HIS A 219 14.15 31.77 -5.79
C HIS A 219 14.91 30.47 -6.15
N PRO A 220 16.22 30.36 -5.86
CA PRO A 220 17.02 29.17 -6.17
C PRO A 220 16.46 27.85 -5.61
N ASP A 221 15.76 27.91 -4.49
CA ASP A 221 15.15 26.75 -3.85
C ASP A 221 13.75 26.41 -4.42
N SER A 222 13.20 27.18 -5.34
CA SER A 222 11.91 26.86 -5.98
C SER A 222 12.04 25.69 -6.94
N ASN A 223 11.14 24.71 -6.81
CA ASN A 223 11.03 23.60 -7.75
C ASN A 223 10.57 24.08 -9.13
N PHE A 224 9.70 25.10 -9.17
CA PHE A 224 9.30 25.74 -10.40
C PHE A 224 10.49 26.44 -11.07
N HIS A 225 11.29 27.20 -10.32
CA HIS A 225 12.50 27.86 -10.85
C HIS A 225 13.44 26.85 -11.48
N LEU A 226 13.68 25.73 -10.83
CA LEU A 226 14.50 24.67 -11.37
C LEU A 226 13.96 24.18 -12.72
N ALA A 227 12.66 23.88 -12.80
CA ALA A 227 12.04 23.42 -14.05
C ALA A 227 12.08 24.50 -15.14
N GLN A 228 11.77 25.75 -14.79
CA GLN A 228 11.79 26.90 -15.70
C GLN A 228 13.15 27.10 -16.33
N THR A 229 14.21 27.07 -15.51
CA THR A 229 15.57 27.31 -15.95
C THR A 229 16.13 26.16 -16.79
N VAL A 230 15.80 24.91 -16.41
CA VAL A 230 16.44 23.72 -16.99
C VAL A 230 15.74 23.27 -18.28
N PHE A 231 14.40 23.34 -18.36
CA PHE A 231 13.73 22.80 -19.54
C PHE A 231 12.51 23.60 -20.04
N LEU A 232 11.68 24.21 -19.17
CA LEU A 232 10.44 24.86 -19.63
C LEU A 232 10.71 26.02 -20.62
N SER A 233 11.81 26.74 -20.42
CA SER A 233 12.26 27.79 -21.34
C SER A 233 12.76 27.28 -22.71
N HIS A 234 12.93 25.97 -22.87
CA HIS A 234 13.55 25.32 -24.02
C HIS A 234 12.61 24.39 -24.79
N VAL A 235 11.33 24.28 -24.34
CA VAL A 235 10.33 23.44 -24.99
C VAL A 235 9.08 24.26 -25.36
N PRO A 236 8.33 23.89 -26.42
CA PRO A 236 7.17 24.65 -26.87
C PRO A 236 5.90 24.31 -26.10
N ILE A 237 6.00 24.19 -24.76
CA ILE A 237 4.83 23.93 -23.90
C ILE A 237 3.99 25.21 -23.79
N PRO A 238 2.64 25.12 -24.03
CA PRO A 238 1.75 26.25 -23.78
C PRO A 238 1.77 26.70 -22.32
N GLN A 239 1.75 28.01 -22.09
CA GLN A 239 1.75 28.56 -20.73
C GLN A 239 0.54 28.07 -19.90
N ASP A 240 -0.62 27.88 -20.54
CA ASP A 240 -1.85 27.37 -19.90
C ASP A 240 -1.73 25.90 -19.47
N ASN A 241 -0.70 25.18 -19.93
CA ASN A 241 -0.43 23.79 -19.54
C ASN A 241 0.56 23.69 -18.37
N ILE A 242 1.07 24.82 -17.89
CA ILE A 242 2.00 24.89 -16.75
C ILE A 242 1.22 25.29 -15.49
N HIS A 243 0.96 24.31 -14.62
CA HIS A 243 0.13 24.44 -13.43
C HIS A 243 0.99 24.46 -12.17
N ARG A 244 1.74 25.57 -11.95
CA ARG A 244 2.60 25.72 -10.78
C ARG A 244 1.81 25.97 -9.49
N ILE A 245 2.39 25.65 -8.35
CA ILE A 245 1.91 26.08 -7.03
C ILE A 245 2.32 27.55 -6.84
N ARG A 246 1.39 28.43 -6.52
CA ARG A 246 1.66 29.85 -6.21
C ARG A 246 2.12 29.99 -4.77
N ALA A 247 3.25 29.37 -4.46
CA ALA A 247 3.76 29.23 -3.10
C ALA A 247 4.33 30.52 -2.50
N GLU A 248 4.48 31.54 -3.32
CA GLU A 248 4.88 32.92 -2.92
C GLU A 248 3.75 33.70 -2.24
N LEU A 249 2.52 33.22 -2.25
CA LEU A 249 1.41 33.92 -1.60
C LEU A 249 1.65 34.04 -0.09
N PRO A 250 1.35 35.22 0.52
CA PRO A 250 1.55 35.45 1.95
C PRO A 250 0.80 34.45 2.84
N ASP A 251 -0.40 34.02 2.44
CA ASP A 251 -1.16 32.95 3.08
C ASP A 251 -0.89 31.62 2.36
N THR A 252 -0.05 30.77 2.95
CA THR A 252 0.29 29.46 2.41
C THR A 252 -0.92 28.53 2.32
N HIS A 253 -1.89 28.64 3.22
CA HIS A 253 -3.13 27.88 3.14
C HIS A 253 -4.01 28.35 1.97
N GLN A 254 -4.01 29.64 1.66
CA GLN A 254 -4.66 30.14 0.45
C GLN A 254 -3.97 29.57 -0.79
N ALA A 255 -2.65 29.55 -0.84
CA ALA A 255 -1.89 28.97 -1.96
C ALA A 255 -2.25 27.49 -2.18
N ALA A 256 -2.34 26.69 -1.12
CA ALA A 256 -2.75 25.30 -1.20
C ALA A 256 -4.19 25.15 -1.72
N ARG A 257 -5.13 25.98 -1.24
CA ARG A 257 -6.53 25.98 -1.72
C ARG A 257 -6.64 26.39 -3.20
N GLU A 258 -5.89 27.43 -3.63
CA GLU A 258 -5.86 27.84 -5.05
C GLU A 258 -5.30 26.75 -5.95
N TYR A 259 -4.26 26.04 -5.48
CA TYR A 259 -3.70 24.89 -6.21
C TYR A 259 -4.71 23.74 -6.34
N GLU A 260 -5.41 23.40 -5.25
CA GLU A 260 -6.50 22.42 -5.30
C GLU A 260 -7.60 22.84 -6.28
N GLN A 261 -8.05 24.08 -6.25
CA GLN A 261 -9.09 24.59 -7.16
C GLN A 261 -8.65 24.51 -8.62
N MET A 262 -7.39 24.84 -8.89
CA MET A 262 -6.81 24.74 -10.23
C MET A 262 -6.77 23.27 -10.68
N ILE A 263 -6.32 22.33 -9.85
CA ILE A 263 -6.35 20.89 -10.14
C ILE A 263 -7.79 20.45 -10.43
N ARG A 264 -8.76 20.80 -9.58
CA ARG A 264 -10.17 20.45 -9.78
C ARG A 264 -10.72 20.97 -11.10
N LYS A 265 -10.35 22.19 -11.48
CA LYS A 265 -10.76 22.80 -12.74
C LYS A 265 -10.17 22.05 -13.94
N VAL A 266 -8.86 21.80 -13.94
CA VAL A 266 -8.17 21.17 -15.08
C VAL A 266 -8.63 19.74 -15.30
N PHE A 267 -8.81 18.97 -14.21
CA PHE A 267 -9.32 17.60 -14.27
C PHE A 267 -10.86 17.50 -14.34
N SER A 268 -11.58 18.64 -14.34
CA SER A 268 -13.06 18.68 -14.34
C SER A 268 -13.67 17.85 -13.20
N LEU A 269 -13.11 17.94 -11.98
CA LEU A 269 -13.53 17.12 -10.84
C LEU A 269 -14.76 17.68 -10.13
N SER A 270 -15.71 16.81 -9.82
CA SER A 270 -16.78 17.09 -8.86
C SER A 270 -16.27 17.05 -7.40
N ALA A 271 -17.09 17.53 -6.46
CA ALA A 271 -16.76 17.45 -5.04
C ALA A 271 -16.47 16.00 -4.60
N GLY A 272 -15.40 15.80 -3.83
CA GLY A 272 -14.97 14.49 -3.33
C GLY A 272 -14.21 13.61 -4.34
N GLN A 273 -14.12 14.01 -5.61
CA GLN A 273 -13.30 13.29 -6.58
C GLN A 273 -11.82 13.64 -6.43
N ILE A 274 -10.95 12.66 -6.73
CA ILE A 274 -9.49 12.76 -6.69
C ILE A 274 -8.94 12.71 -8.12
N PRO A 275 -7.96 13.56 -8.50
CA PRO A 275 -7.36 13.55 -9.82
C PRO A 275 -6.53 12.27 -10.04
N GLU A 276 -6.58 11.73 -11.25
CA GLU A 276 -5.76 10.60 -11.65
C GLU A 276 -4.63 11.07 -12.59
N PHE A 277 -3.49 11.45 -12.02
CA PHE A 277 -2.30 11.78 -12.80
C PHE A 277 -1.80 10.56 -13.57
N ASP A 278 -1.35 10.73 -14.79
CA ASP A 278 -0.77 9.66 -15.60
C ASP A 278 0.60 9.24 -15.07
N LEU A 279 1.38 10.23 -14.61
CA LEU A 279 2.71 10.04 -14.04
C LEU A 279 2.96 11.05 -12.92
N VAL A 280 3.50 10.59 -11.81
CA VAL A 280 4.08 11.46 -10.77
C VAL A 280 5.54 11.11 -10.61
N ILE A 281 6.43 12.09 -10.77
CA ILE A 281 7.88 11.95 -10.61
C ILE A 281 8.25 12.39 -9.20
N LEU A 282 8.88 11.50 -8.46
CA LEU A 282 9.20 11.65 -7.05
C LEU A 282 10.69 11.43 -6.77
N GLY A 283 11.18 12.04 -5.72
CA GLY A 283 12.44 11.72 -5.07
C GLY A 283 12.25 10.94 -3.77
N LEU A 284 13.35 10.59 -3.10
CA LEU A 284 13.37 10.03 -1.77
C LEU A 284 14.36 10.81 -0.90
N GLY A 285 13.89 11.35 0.23
CA GLY A 285 14.75 11.95 1.25
C GLY A 285 15.57 10.91 2.01
N GLU A 286 16.69 11.32 2.62
CA GLU A 286 17.51 10.45 3.50
C GLU A 286 16.75 10.06 4.78
N ASP A 287 15.74 10.83 5.15
CA ASP A 287 14.79 10.62 6.23
C ASP A 287 13.50 9.89 5.81
N GLY A 288 13.44 9.37 4.57
CA GLY A 288 12.31 8.62 4.04
C GLY A 288 11.13 9.47 3.57
N HIS A 289 11.27 10.80 3.49
CA HIS A 289 10.24 11.64 2.90
C HIS A 289 10.17 11.49 1.37
N THR A 290 9.00 11.73 0.80
CA THR A 290 8.79 11.90 -0.64
C THR A 290 7.81 13.04 -0.88
N ALA A 291 7.93 13.77 -2.01
CA ALA A 291 7.33 15.09 -2.16
C ALA A 291 7.66 15.93 -0.91
N SER A 292 6.66 16.52 -0.22
CA SER A 292 6.87 17.12 1.10
C SER A 292 6.07 16.41 2.22
N LEU A 293 5.88 15.08 2.09
CA LEU A 293 5.42 14.23 3.18
C LEU A 293 6.63 13.97 4.11
N LEU A 294 6.76 14.76 5.17
CA LEU A 294 7.93 14.77 6.06
C LEU A 294 7.68 13.99 7.35
N PRO A 295 8.70 13.31 7.91
CA PRO A 295 8.58 12.67 9.21
C PRO A 295 8.19 13.67 10.30
N GLY A 296 7.29 13.24 11.21
CA GLY A 296 6.85 14.08 12.34
C GLY A 296 5.94 15.22 11.97
N THR A 297 5.39 15.23 10.75
CA THR A 297 4.32 16.17 10.33
C THR A 297 3.03 15.39 10.06
N ASP A 298 1.89 16.09 10.05
CA ASP A 298 0.57 15.54 9.74
C ASP A 298 0.27 15.47 8.23
N ALA A 299 1.21 15.86 7.38
CA ALA A 299 1.01 15.92 5.92
C ALA A 299 0.58 14.58 5.31
N ALA A 300 1.05 13.46 5.86
CA ALA A 300 0.67 12.12 5.41
C ALA A 300 -0.74 11.70 5.85
N ASP A 301 -1.32 12.36 6.86
CA ASP A 301 -2.63 12.04 7.43
C ASP A 301 -3.77 12.86 6.80
N VAL A 302 -3.45 13.84 5.96
CA VAL A 302 -4.46 14.66 5.26
C VAL A 302 -5.19 13.84 4.20
N GLN A 303 -6.52 13.70 4.37
CA GLN A 303 -7.36 12.83 3.51
C GLN A 303 -8.46 13.58 2.75
N ASP A 304 -8.78 14.81 3.11
CA ASP A 304 -9.95 15.56 2.69
C ASP A 304 -9.66 16.70 1.71
N SER A 305 -8.40 16.90 1.35
CA SER A 305 -7.92 17.90 0.39
C SER A 305 -6.94 17.33 -0.62
N LEU A 306 -6.74 18.01 -1.76
CA LEU A 306 -5.81 17.57 -2.81
C LEU A 306 -4.39 18.09 -2.57
N ALA A 307 -4.25 19.19 -1.84
CA ALA A 307 -2.97 19.79 -1.47
C ALA A 307 -2.95 20.20 0.00
N ALA A 308 -1.80 20.09 0.65
CA ALA A 308 -1.61 20.41 2.05
C ALA A 308 -0.41 21.33 2.26
N VAL A 309 -0.49 22.20 3.27
CA VAL A 309 0.65 22.98 3.76
C VAL A 309 1.41 22.17 4.78
N VAL A 310 2.73 22.20 4.69
CA VAL A 310 3.63 21.47 5.58
C VAL A 310 4.52 22.45 6.33
N PHE A 311 4.43 22.42 7.65
CA PHE A 311 5.31 23.15 8.55
C PHE A 311 6.19 22.17 9.31
N SER A 312 7.47 22.48 9.42
CA SER A 312 8.39 21.77 10.30
C SER A 312 9.49 22.71 10.78
N PRO A 313 9.91 22.66 12.04
CA PRO A 313 11.03 23.46 12.55
C PRO A 313 12.36 23.17 11.84
N SER A 314 12.48 22.02 11.21
CA SER A 314 13.68 21.62 10.45
C SER A 314 13.73 22.22 9.04
N LEU A 315 12.67 22.85 8.56
CA LEU A 315 12.59 23.44 7.23
C LEU A 315 12.95 24.92 7.26
N ALA A 316 13.71 25.36 6.25
CA ALA A 316 13.98 26.77 6.03
C ALA A 316 12.71 27.55 5.61
N TYR A 317 11.80 26.87 4.90
CA TYR A 317 10.54 27.43 4.39
C TYR A 317 9.41 26.42 4.57
N PRO A 318 8.16 26.87 4.81
CA PRO A 318 6.98 26.04 4.67
C PRO A 318 6.94 25.42 3.27
N ARG A 319 6.17 24.35 3.11
CA ARG A 319 6.00 23.70 1.81
C ARG A 319 4.54 23.46 1.52
N ILE A 320 4.21 23.31 0.25
CA ILE A 320 2.90 22.83 -0.20
C ILE A 320 3.14 21.54 -0.95
N THR A 321 2.33 20.51 -0.67
CA THR A 321 2.49 19.17 -1.24
C THR A 321 1.16 18.61 -1.73
N LEU A 322 1.18 17.77 -2.76
CA LEU A 322 0.05 16.88 -3.06
C LEU A 322 -0.14 15.91 -1.89
N THR A 323 -1.39 15.60 -1.57
CA THR A 323 -1.74 14.71 -0.46
C THR A 323 -1.59 13.23 -0.83
N VAL A 324 -1.52 12.36 0.17
CA VAL A 324 -1.41 10.91 -0.02
C VAL A 324 -2.53 10.36 -0.92
N PRO A 325 -3.82 10.72 -0.76
CA PRO A 325 -4.89 10.28 -1.66
C PRO A 325 -4.62 10.60 -3.13
N VAL A 326 -4.09 11.78 -3.44
CA VAL A 326 -3.76 12.20 -4.81
C VAL A 326 -2.62 11.35 -5.38
N LEU A 327 -1.56 11.15 -4.59
CA LEU A 327 -0.41 10.32 -5.01
C LEU A 327 -0.82 8.86 -5.21
N LEU A 328 -1.65 8.29 -4.33
CA LEU A 328 -2.17 6.92 -4.45
C LEU A 328 -3.08 6.73 -5.69
N ALA A 329 -3.82 7.76 -6.08
CA ALA A 329 -4.70 7.71 -7.25
C ALA A 329 -3.93 7.71 -8.58
N ALA A 330 -2.69 8.21 -8.62
CA ALA A 330 -1.88 8.25 -9.83
C ALA A 330 -1.77 6.88 -10.53
N ARG A 331 -1.69 6.89 -11.86
CA ARG A 331 -1.53 5.68 -12.68
C ARG A 331 -0.14 5.07 -12.51
N LYS A 332 0.88 5.93 -12.42
CA LYS A 332 2.28 5.54 -12.21
C LYS A 332 3.00 6.52 -11.29
N LEU A 333 3.78 5.98 -10.35
CA LEU A 333 4.72 6.72 -9.50
C LEU A 333 6.14 6.35 -9.90
N LEU A 334 6.93 7.32 -10.34
CA LEU A 334 8.30 7.12 -10.79
C LEU A 334 9.27 7.77 -9.80
N PHE A 335 10.04 6.94 -9.10
CA PHE A 335 11.05 7.40 -8.15
C PHE A 335 12.43 7.50 -8.83
N LEU A 336 13.04 8.68 -8.79
CA LEU A 336 14.39 8.94 -9.26
C LEU A 336 15.33 9.09 -8.05
N ILE A 337 16.21 8.11 -7.84
CA ILE A 337 17.03 8.05 -6.64
C ILE A 337 18.46 7.73 -7.01
N THR A 338 19.36 8.67 -6.77
CA THR A 338 20.78 8.58 -7.16
C THR A 338 21.71 8.98 -6.03
N GLY A 339 22.89 8.37 -6.03
CA GLY A 339 24.01 8.70 -5.14
C GLY A 339 24.05 7.91 -3.83
N PRO A 340 25.27 7.83 -3.21
CA PRO A 340 25.54 6.92 -2.11
C PRO A 340 24.80 7.27 -0.82
N ARG A 341 24.46 8.55 -0.60
CA ARG A 341 23.70 8.97 0.60
C ARG A 341 22.32 8.35 0.68
N LYS A 342 21.77 7.88 -0.45
CA LYS A 342 20.45 7.24 -0.53
C LYS A 342 20.47 5.74 -0.25
N ALA A 343 21.64 5.09 -0.25
CA ALA A 343 21.75 3.63 -0.13
C ALA A 343 21.10 3.07 1.13
N GLN A 344 21.31 3.72 2.28
CA GLN A 344 20.74 3.24 3.56
C GLN A 344 19.22 3.36 3.58
N ILE A 345 18.67 4.50 3.18
CA ILE A 345 17.20 4.69 3.19
C ILE A 345 16.51 3.82 2.15
N VAL A 346 17.11 3.63 0.97
CA VAL A 346 16.60 2.72 -0.06
C VAL A 346 16.50 1.29 0.48
N LYS A 347 17.55 0.80 1.15
CA LYS A 347 17.52 -0.52 1.80
C LYS A 347 16.40 -0.60 2.84
N THR A 348 16.34 0.38 3.74
CA THR A 348 15.34 0.41 4.82
C THR A 348 13.92 0.37 4.26
N VAL A 349 13.60 1.26 3.33
CA VAL A 349 12.24 1.40 2.79
C VAL A 349 11.81 0.18 1.96
N ILE A 350 12.73 -0.44 1.23
CA ILE A 350 12.40 -1.59 0.36
C ILE A 350 12.39 -2.91 1.13
N CYS A 351 13.32 -3.10 2.08
CA CYS A 351 13.55 -4.40 2.71
C CYS A 351 12.90 -4.57 4.09
N GLU A 352 12.56 -3.48 4.78
CA GLU A 352 11.94 -3.54 6.10
C GLU A 352 10.40 -3.51 6.02
N SER A 353 9.75 -3.88 7.11
CA SER A 353 8.29 -3.78 7.21
C SER A 353 7.82 -2.33 7.07
N PRO A 354 6.75 -2.05 6.30
CA PRO A 354 6.25 -0.71 6.12
C PRO A 354 5.87 -0.03 7.44
N ASP A 355 6.40 1.18 7.64
CA ASP A 355 6.11 2.05 8.78
C ASP A 355 6.01 3.49 8.27
N SER A 356 4.78 3.97 8.02
CA SER A 356 4.53 5.32 7.50
C SER A 356 4.75 6.42 8.55
N GLY A 357 4.68 6.09 9.82
CA GLY A 357 4.97 7.04 10.90
C GLY A 357 6.46 7.41 10.97
N ARG A 358 7.33 6.44 10.65
CA ARG A 358 8.78 6.63 10.61
C ARG A 358 9.30 7.04 9.24
N TRP A 359 8.75 6.44 8.19
CA TRP A 359 9.17 6.62 6.80
C TRP A 359 7.96 7.02 5.95
N PRO A 360 7.69 8.32 5.74
CA PRO A 360 6.47 8.79 5.09
C PRO A 360 6.21 8.21 3.69
N VAL A 361 7.25 7.85 2.94
CA VAL A 361 7.09 7.16 1.65
C VAL A 361 6.28 5.88 1.76
N HIS A 362 6.26 5.22 2.93
CA HIS A 362 5.44 4.03 3.17
C HIS A 362 3.93 4.31 3.18
N ALA A 363 3.48 5.57 3.33
CA ALA A 363 2.09 5.93 3.12
C ALA A 363 1.61 5.63 1.68
N LEU A 364 2.56 5.57 0.72
CA LEU A 364 2.28 5.23 -0.67
C LEU A 364 2.33 3.72 -0.96
N TRP A 365 2.68 2.86 0.02
CA TRP A 365 2.79 1.41 -0.17
C TRP A 365 1.51 0.70 -0.67
N PRO A 366 0.29 1.20 -0.42
CA PRO A 366 -0.91 0.65 -1.07
C PRO A 366 -0.85 0.69 -2.61
N ALA A 367 -0.13 1.67 -3.19
CA ALA A 367 0.06 1.82 -4.64
C ALA A 367 1.36 1.20 -5.17
N ARG A 368 2.10 0.38 -4.39
CA ARG A 368 3.43 -0.11 -4.76
C ARG A 368 3.51 -0.84 -6.10
N GLY A 369 2.42 -1.47 -6.55
CA GLY A 369 2.34 -2.07 -7.88
C GLY A 369 2.32 -1.07 -9.05
N LYS A 370 2.15 0.20 -8.74
CA LYS A 370 2.23 1.31 -9.70
C LYS A 370 3.56 2.07 -9.59
N MET A 371 4.47 1.64 -8.70
CA MET A 371 5.76 2.29 -8.45
C MET A 371 6.85 1.66 -9.30
N THR A 372 7.62 2.52 -9.97
CA THR A 372 8.90 2.16 -10.60
C THR A 372 10.00 2.96 -9.90
N TRP A 373 11.02 2.28 -9.38
CA TRP A 373 12.17 2.86 -8.70
C TRP A 373 13.39 2.78 -9.60
N LEU A 374 13.90 3.91 -10.05
CA LEU A 374 15.13 4.00 -10.83
C LEU A 374 16.28 4.32 -9.88
N LEU A 375 17.18 3.38 -9.72
CA LEU A 375 18.31 3.46 -8.81
C LEU A 375 19.62 3.38 -9.60
N ASP A 376 20.61 4.22 -9.26
CA ASP A 376 21.97 4.01 -9.73
C ASP A 376 22.71 2.97 -8.85
N THR A 377 23.91 2.57 -9.27
CA THR A 377 24.73 1.57 -8.54
C THR A 377 24.99 2.01 -7.09
N GLU A 378 25.21 3.30 -6.87
CA GLU A 378 25.52 3.83 -5.55
C GLU A 378 24.31 3.81 -4.61
N SER A 379 23.15 4.29 -5.06
CA SER A 379 21.91 4.26 -4.27
C SER A 379 21.39 2.84 -4.03
N ALA A 380 21.67 1.90 -4.96
CA ALA A 380 21.30 0.50 -4.85
C ALA A 380 22.34 -0.37 -4.10
N SER A 381 23.48 0.18 -3.69
CA SER A 381 24.64 -0.59 -3.19
C SER A 381 24.35 -1.46 -1.95
N MET A 382 23.33 -1.14 -1.17
CA MET A 382 22.93 -1.89 0.01
C MET A 382 21.73 -2.85 -0.24
N LEU A 383 21.18 -2.88 -1.44
CA LEU A 383 20.17 -3.87 -1.86
C LEU A 383 20.89 -5.14 -2.34
N ARG A 384 20.52 -6.29 -1.80
CA ARG A 384 21.02 -7.62 -2.22
C ARG A 384 20.36 -8.10 -3.50
#